data_3352e8653a34aa1b90fec1d4bd7be857
#
_entry.id   3352e8653a34aa1b90fec1d4bd7be857
#
_cell.length_a   1.000
_cell.length_b   1.000
_cell.length_c   1.000
_cell.angle_alpha   90.00
_cell.angle_beta   90.00
_cell.angle_gamma   90.00
#
_symmetry.space_group_name_H-M   'P 1'
#
loop_
_entity.id
_entity.type
_entity.pdbx_description
1 polymer ?
#
loop_
_entity_poly.entity_id
_entity_poly.type
_entity_poly.pdbx_seq_one_letter_code
_entity_poly.pdbx_strand_id
1 'polypeptide(L)'
;MMIRSIQQIGPIRHVMIEKTPTLNLKALPDFIFLMILLFVIYRISESVIRRTPGYTKEDKKIPIYQIICIIVVSSLQIGFGWSEELIKGIIFLLILLYASVSDIQTHRVKDVASVMILITGFIGMTASEIPKYLFDGLLIGGILFICAVASNNRIGGADVKLSAACSFLLGFQRGMAGLVIGLLSAIICNLILNRKSKIKGKAFPLVPYLSVGFMIMYFF
;
A
#
# COMPACT_ATOMS: atom_id res chain seq x y z
N MET A 1 3.36 26.31 50.93
CA MET A 1 2.37 26.37 49.83
C MET A 1 3.05 26.07 48.51
N MET A 2 3.73 24.90 48.39
CA MET A 2 4.54 24.57 47.20
C MET A 2 4.88 23.07 47.13
N ILE A 3 3.94 22.17 47.37
CA ILE A 3 4.11 20.71 47.27
C ILE A 3 2.80 20.04 46.76
N ARG A 4 2.13 20.64 45.76
CA ARG A 4 0.92 20.06 45.16
C ARG A 4 0.85 20.03 43.66
N SER A 5 2.00 20.12 42.95
CA SER A 5 2.01 20.20 41.48
C SER A 5 2.75 19.06 40.76
N ILE A 6 3.05 17.93 41.42
CA ILE A 6 3.80 16.82 40.76
C ILE A 6 2.98 15.52 40.73
N GLN A 7 1.67 15.59 40.76
CA GLN A 7 0.81 14.39 40.74
C GLN A 7 -0.12 14.31 39.52
N GLN A 8 0.26 14.90 38.37
CA GLN A 8 -0.49 14.77 37.12
C GLN A 8 0.39 14.35 35.96
N ILE A 9 1.35 13.46 36.18
CA ILE A 9 1.93 12.66 35.07
C ILE A 9 1.22 11.32 35.16
N GLY A 10 0.14 11.24 34.40
CA GLY A 10 -0.74 10.10 34.29
C GLY A 10 -0.06 8.86 33.70
N PRO A 11 -0.72 7.72 33.69
CA PRO A 11 -0.18 6.36 33.62
C PRO A 11 0.16 5.96 32.18
N ILE A 12 1.21 6.56 31.61
CA ILE A 12 1.75 6.12 30.29
C ILE A 12 2.68 4.90 30.46
N ARG A 13 2.97 4.48 31.69
CA ARG A 13 3.95 3.40 31.95
C ARG A 13 3.36 2.00 32.11
N HIS A 14 2.04 1.83 32.10
CA HIS A 14 1.42 0.50 32.30
C HIS A 14 0.96 -0.22 31.02
N VAL A 15 1.04 0.41 29.86
CA VAL A 15 0.56 -0.22 28.61
C VAL A 15 1.65 -1.01 27.87
N MET A 16 2.92 -0.88 28.24
CA MET A 16 4.03 -1.49 27.48
C MET A 16 4.67 -2.75 28.09
N ILE A 17 4.16 -3.30 29.18
CA ILE A 17 4.82 -4.44 29.85
C ILE A 17 3.93 -5.70 29.95
N GLU A 18 2.77 -5.76 29.31
CA GLU A 18 1.91 -6.95 29.43
C GLU A 18 1.43 -7.50 28.08
N LYS A 19 2.38 -7.91 27.24
CA LYS A 19 2.12 -8.92 26.20
C LYS A 19 3.40 -9.69 25.87
N THR A 20 3.92 -10.45 26.84
CA THR A 20 4.74 -11.62 26.46
C THR A 20 3.83 -12.58 25.69
N PRO A 21 4.21 -13.05 24.49
CA PRO A 21 3.42 -14.03 23.77
C PRO A 21 3.54 -15.38 24.51
N THR A 22 2.65 -15.59 25.47
CA THR A 22 2.39 -16.96 25.94
C THR A 22 1.78 -17.70 24.75
N LEU A 23 2.43 -18.79 24.35
CA LEU A 23 1.95 -19.69 23.30
C LEU A 23 0.62 -20.27 23.73
N ASN A 24 -0.46 -19.58 23.42
CA ASN A 24 -1.79 -19.94 23.87
C ASN A 24 -2.33 -20.97 22.89
N LEU A 25 -2.62 -22.19 23.37
CA LEU A 25 -3.20 -23.26 22.54
C LEU A 25 -4.52 -22.81 21.85
N LYS A 26 -5.15 -21.73 22.30
CA LYS A 26 -6.27 -21.05 21.63
C LYS A 26 -5.88 -20.36 20.32
N ALA A 27 -4.59 -20.15 20.07
CA ALA A 27 -4.08 -19.54 18.83
C ALA A 27 -3.89 -20.56 17.69
N LEU A 28 -4.06 -21.84 17.94
CA LEU A 28 -3.87 -22.89 16.93
C LEU A 28 -4.85 -22.76 15.74
N PRO A 29 -6.17 -22.54 15.94
CA PRO A 29 -7.10 -22.33 14.84
C PRO A 29 -6.77 -21.05 14.06
N ASP A 30 -6.37 -19.97 14.73
CA ASP A 30 -5.99 -18.71 14.09
C ASP A 30 -4.73 -18.88 13.22
N PHE A 31 -3.77 -19.69 13.69
CA PHE A 31 -2.57 -20.00 12.92
C PHE A 31 -2.87 -20.85 11.67
N ILE A 32 -3.74 -21.88 11.81
CA ILE A 32 -4.16 -22.71 10.67
C ILE A 32 -4.92 -21.86 9.65
N PHE A 33 -5.81 -20.98 10.11
CA PHE A 33 -6.56 -20.09 9.22
C PHE A 33 -5.63 -19.10 8.51
N LEU A 34 -4.62 -18.56 9.21
CA LEU A 34 -3.59 -17.70 8.61
C LEU A 34 -2.83 -18.46 7.52
N MET A 35 -2.43 -19.70 7.76
CA MET A 35 -1.72 -20.52 6.76
C MET A 35 -2.59 -20.78 5.52
N ILE A 36 -3.90 -21.06 5.72
CA ILE A 36 -4.84 -21.20 4.62
C ILE A 36 -4.99 -19.89 3.86
N LEU A 37 -5.13 -18.76 4.57
CA LEU A 37 -5.22 -17.44 3.98
C LEU A 37 -3.99 -17.11 3.14
N LEU A 38 -2.79 -17.33 3.68
CA LEU A 38 -1.53 -17.11 2.97
C LEU A 38 -1.41 -18.00 1.72
N PHE A 39 -1.85 -19.26 1.80
CA PHE A 39 -1.87 -20.16 0.65
C PHE A 39 -2.86 -19.68 -0.43
N VAL A 40 -4.06 -19.24 -0.04
CA VAL A 40 -5.05 -18.66 -0.97
C VAL A 40 -4.52 -17.41 -1.64
N ILE A 41 -3.91 -16.50 -0.87
CA ILE A 41 -3.30 -15.27 -1.39
C ILE A 41 -2.14 -15.59 -2.34
N TYR A 42 -1.30 -16.58 -2.00
CA TYR A 42 -0.26 -17.07 -2.87
C TYR A 42 -0.83 -17.51 -4.23
N ARG A 43 -1.90 -18.32 -4.23
CA ARG A 43 -2.56 -18.80 -5.45
C ARG A 43 -3.22 -17.67 -6.26
N ILE A 44 -3.85 -16.72 -5.57
CA ILE A 44 -4.48 -15.56 -6.21
C ILE A 44 -3.40 -14.66 -6.82
N SER A 45 -2.33 -14.35 -6.10
CA SER A 45 -1.24 -13.51 -6.61
C SER A 45 -0.57 -14.12 -7.83
N GLU A 46 -0.34 -15.44 -7.83
CA GLU A 46 0.16 -16.17 -9.00
C GLU A 46 -0.78 -16.04 -10.20
N SER A 47 -2.08 -16.25 -9.98
CA SER A 47 -3.09 -16.13 -11.04
C SER A 47 -3.15 -14.70 -11.61
N VAL A 48 -3.09 -13.69 -10.75
CA VAL A 48 -3.08 -12.29 -11.12
C VAL A 48 -1.85 -11.95 -11.98
N ILE A 49 -0.66 -12.36 -11.52
CA ILE A 49 0.60 -12.11 -12.23
C ILE A 49 0.61 -12.79 -13.58
N ARG A 50 0.17 -14.06 -13.68
CA ARG A 50 0.11 -14.81 -14.94
C ARG A 50 -0.86 -14.23 -15.96
N ARG A 51 -1.91 -13.52 -15.51
CA ARG A 51 -2.90 -12.86 -16.38
C ARG A 51 -2.52 -11.45 -16.78
N THR A 52 -1.42 -10.91 -16.24
CA THR A 52 -0.95 -9.57 -16.59
C THR A 52 -0.40 -9.55 -18.01
N PRO A 53 -0.77 -8.57 -18.85
CA PRO A 53 -0.21 -8.45 -20.21
C PRO A 53 1.31 -8.33 -20.17
N GLY A 54 2.01 -9.06 -21.05
CA GLY A 54 3.48 -9.06 -21.10
C GLY A 54 4.16 -10.14 -20.24
N TYR A 55 3.39 -10.96 -19.53
CA TYR A 55 3.95 -12.10 -18.79
C TYR A 55 4.52 -13.15 -19.73
N THR A 56 5.79 -13.53 -19.52
CA THR A 56 6.46 -14.66 -20.17
C THR A 56 6.70 -15.77 -19.15
N LYS A 57 6.59 -17.04 -19.56
CA LYS A 57 6.81 -18.21 -18.67
C LYS A 57 8.21 -18.26 -18.04
N GLU A 58 9.15 -17.50 -18.57
CA GLU A 58 10.54 -17.40 -18.10
C GLU A 58 10.75 -16.36 -17.00
N ASP A 59 9.70 -15.63 -16.57
CA ASP A 59 9.82 -14.61 -15.54
C ASP A 59 10.11 -15.25 -14.16
N LYS A 60 11.41 -15.36 -13.83
CA LYS A 60 11.92 -15.86 -12.53
C LYS A 60 11.58 -14.96 -11.34
N LYS A 61 10.85 -13.85 -11.56
CA LYS A 61 10.53 -12.86 -10.49
C LYS A 61 9.26 -13.17 -9.71
N ILE A 62 8.43 -14.12 -10.17
CA ILE A 62 7.18 -14.49 -9.46
C ILE A 62 7.42 -14.81 -7.99
N PRO A 63 8.40 -15.67 -7.62
CA PRO A 63 8.60 -16.03 -6.21
C PRO A 63 8.91 -14.81 -5.34
N ILE A 64 9.58 -13.78 -5.88
CA ILE A 64 9.91 -12.56 -5.12
C ILE A 64 8.61 -11.80 -4.78
N TYR A 65 7.70 -11.62 -5.73
CA TYR A 65 6.42 -10.94 -5.49
C TYR A 65 5.57 -11.71 -4.49
N GLN A 66 5.60 -13.04 -4.54
CA GLN A 66 4.87 -13.91 -3.61
C GLN A 66 5.43 -13.81 -2.19
N ILE A 67 6.75 -13.81 -2.02
CA ILE A 67 7.41 -13.63 -0.72
C ILE A 67 7.04 -12.27 -0.13
N ILE A 68 7.07 -11.20 -0.92
CA ILE A 68 6.66 -9.87 -0.47
C ILE A 68 5.20 -9.88 0.01
N CYS A 69 4.28 -10.49 -0.76
CA CYS A 69 2.88 -10.61 -0.35
C CYS A 69 2.72 -11.35 0.98
N ILE A 70 3.42 -12.47 1.17
CA ILE A 70 3.37 -13.25 2.40
C ILE A 70 3.84 -12.41 3.59
N ILE A 71 4.97 -11.72 3.45
CA ILE A 71 5.53 -10.85 4.50
C ILE A 71 4.54 -9.75 4.86
N VAL A 72 3.99 -9.05 3.86
CA VAL A 72 3.06 -7.93 4.09
C VAL A 72 1.76 -8.41 4.72
N VAL A 73 1.19 -9.54 4.27
CA VAL A 73 -0.04 -10.08 4.86
C VAL A 73 0.18 -10.55 6.29
N SER A 74 1.33 -11.19 6.56
CA SER A 74 1.68 -11.59 7.93
C SER A 74 1.83 -10.36 8.85
N SER A 75 2.41 -9.27 8.34
CA SER A 75 2.53 -8.01 9.07
C SER A 75 1.17 -7.37 9.31
N LEU A 76 0.26 -7.37 8.31
CA LEU A 76 -1.12 -6.89 8.45
C LEU A 76 -1.87 -7.69 9.54
N GLN A 77 -1.72 -9.01 9.54
CA GLN A 77 -2.35 -9.89 10.53
C GLN A 77 -1.86 -9.56 11.95
N ILE A 78 -0.56 -9.33 12.12
CA ILE A 78 0.02 -8.96 13.42
C ILE A 78 -0.47 -7.58 13.89
N GLY A 79 -0.58 -6.61 12.97
CA GLY A 79 -0.99 -5.23 13.28
C GLY A 79 -2.48 -5.09 13.56
N PHE A 80 -3.33 -5.66 12.71
CA PHE A 80 -4.78 -5.45 12.75
C PHE A 80 -5.57 -6.64 13.32
N GLY A 81 -4.94 -7.80 13.51
CA GLY A 81 -5.64 -9.02 13.91
C GLY A 81 -6.71 -9.43 12.88
N TRP A 82 -7.77 -10.09 13.33
CA TRP A 82 -8.94 -10.46 12.52
C TRP A 82 -9.97 -9.31 12.53
N SER A 83 -9.80 -8.33 11.65
CA SER A 83 -10.64 -7.15 11.55
C SER A 83 -11.02 -6.83 10.10
N GLU A 84 -11.98 -5.93 9.91
CA GLU A 84 -12.33 -5.41 8.58
C GLU A 84 -11.13 -4.73 7.93
N GLU A 85 -10.28 -4.07 8.71
CA GLU A 85 -9.05 -3.42 8.23
C GLU A 85 -8.06 -4.43 7.65
N LEU A 86 -7.97 -5.66 8.21
CA LEU A 86 -7.17 -6.72 7.62
C LEU A 86 -7.65 -7.07 6.21
N ILE A 87 -8.96 -7.29 6.04
CA ILE A 87 -9.56 -7.64 4.75
C ILE A 87 -9.34 -6.53 3.73
N LYS A 88 -9.59 -5.28 4.14
CA LYS A 88 -9.35 -4.08 3.34
C LYS A 88 -7.89 -3.98 2.91
N GLY A 89 -6.95 -4.19 3.84
CA GLY A 89 -5.51 -4.16 3.57
C GLY A 89 -5.04 -5.25 2.61
N ILE A 90 -5.58 -6.48 2.72
CA ILE A 90 -5.28 -7.58 1.80
C ILE A 90 -5.77 -7.27 0.38
N ILE A 91 -7.01 -6.80 0.23
CA ILE A 91 -7.56 -6.42 -1.08
C ILE A 91 -6.73 -5.29 -1.68
N PHE A 92 -6.41 -4.26 -0.89
CA PHE A 92 -5.58 -3.14 -1.29
C PHE A 92 -4.19 -3.60 -1.77
N LEU A 93 -3.51 -4.47 -1.00
CA LEU A 93 -2.23 -5.06 -1.37
C LEU A 93 -2.29 -5.78 -2.72
N LEU A 94 -3.32 -6.63 -2.95
CA LEU A 94 -3.45 -7.40 -4.19
C LEU A 94 -3.66 -6.49 -5.41
N ILE A 95 -4.44 -5.41 -5.25
CA ILE A 95 -4.65 -4.43 -6.33
C ILE A 95 -3.35 -3.68 -6.63
N LEU A 96 -2.62 -3.22 -5.60
CA LEU A 96 -1.35 -2.53 -5.74
C LEU A 96 -0.28 -3.45 -6.38
N LEU A 97 -0.26 -4.74 -6.01
CA LEU A 97 0.61 -5.73 -6.64
C LEU A 97 0.32 -5.85 -8.13
N TYR A 98 -0.97 -6.02 -8.48
CA TYR A 98 -1.39 -6.09 -9.88
C TYR A 98 -0.97 -4.84 -10.67
N ALA A 99 -1.24 -3.65 -10.13
CA ALA A 99 -0.88 -2.38 -10.76
C ALA A 99 0.64 -2.26 -10.95
N SER A 100 1.42 -2.64 -9.92
CA SER A 100 2.89 -2.60 -9.95
C SER A 100 3.48 -3.55 -10.99
N VAL A 101 3.00 -4.80 -11.06
CA VAL A 101 3.46 -5.77 -12.05
C VAL A 101 3.08 -5.34 -13.46
N SER A 102 1.86 -4.80 -13.65
CA SER A 102 1.42 -4.26 -14.94
C SER A 102 2.29 -3.10 -15.40
N ASP A 103 2.64 -2.18 -14.49
CA ASP A 103 3.50 -1.04 -14.80
C ASP A 103 4.94 -1.46 -15.15
N ILE A 104 5.51 -2.42 -14.42
CA ILE A 104 6.85 -2.95 -14.74
C ILE A 104 6.92 -3.61 -16.11
N GLN A 105 5.85 -4.34 -16.50
CA GLN A 105 5.85 -5.11 -17.74
C GLN A 105 5.45 -4.29 -18.97
N THR A 106 4.44 -3.43 -18.83
CA THR A 106 3.82 -2.74 -19.96
C THR A 106 3.93 -1.23 -19.92
N HIS A 107 4.45 -0.65 -18.81
CA HIS A 107 4.41 0.78 -18.51
C HIS A 107 3.01 1.39 -18.67
N ARG A 108 1.98 0.58 -18.41
CA ARG A 108 0.57 0.97 -18.47
C ARG A 108 -0.18 0.34 -17.32
N VAL A 109 -0.84 1.16 -16.52
CA VAL A 109 -1.76 0.70 -15.48
C VAL A 109 -3.19 0.88 -15.99
N LYS A 110 -4.00 -0.18 -15.90
CA LYS A 110 -5.40 -0.11 -16.28
C LYS A 110 -6.17 0.72 -15.25
N ASP A 111 -7.09 1.58 -15.72
CA ASP A 111 -7.97 2.39 -14.87
C ASP A 111 -8.78 1.56 -13.87
N VAL A 112 -9.03 0.28 -14.20
CA VAL A 112 -9.71 -0.69 -13.33
C VAL A 112 -9.03 -0.80 -11.96
N ALA A 113 -7.69 -0.71 -11.86
CA ALA A 113 -6.99 -0.77 -10.60
C ALA A 113 -7.39 0.40 -9.67
N SER A 114 -7.44 1.62 -10.20
CA SER A 114 -7.87 2.81 -9.44
C SER A 114 -9.33 2.70 -8.99
N VAL A 115 -10.22 2.19 -9.86
CA VAL A 115 -11.63 1.98 -9.52
C VAL A 115 -11.78 0.91 -8.42
N MET A 116 -11.04 -0.18 -8.50
CA MET A 116 -11.07 -1.23 -7.46
C MET A 116 -10.55 -0.71 -6.11
N ILE A 117 -9.53 0.15 -6.09
CA ILE A 117 -9.07 0.80 -4.85
C ILE A 117 -10.16 1.70 -4.28
N LEU A 118 -10.84 2.49 -5.12
CA LEU A 118 -11.98 3.32 -4.68
C LEU A 118 -13.06 2.46 -4.03
N ILE A 119 -13.45 1.34 -4.68
CA ILE A 119 -14.46 0.41 -4.12
C ILE A 119 -13.97 -0.16 -2.78
N THR A 120 -12.70 -0.56 -2.69
CA THR A 120 -12.10 -1.06 -1.45
C THR A 120 -12.13 0.00 -0.33
N GLY A 121 -12.01 1.28 -0.67
CA GLY A 121 -12.08 2.38 0.27
C GLY A 121 -13.41 2.46 1.03
N PHE A 122 -14.52 2.01 0.43
CA PHE A 122 -15.83 1.99 1.11
C PHE A 122 -15.98 0.90 2.18
N ILE A 123 -15.08 -0.08 2.23
CA ILE A 123 -15.11 -1.14 3.26
C ILE A 123 -14.86 -0.48 4.62
N GLY A 124 -15.77 -0.68 5.57
CA GLY A 124 -15.69 -0.14 6.93
C GLY A 124 -15.89 1.38 7.04
N MET A 125 -16.28 2.09 5.96
CA MET A 125 -16.50 3.53 5.97
C MET A 125 -17.95 3.87 6.30
N THR A 126 -18.16 4.83 7.20
CA THR A 126 -19.50 5.37 7.49
C THR A 126 -19.91 6.40 6.44
N ALA A 127 -21.24 6.50 6.17
CA ALA A 127 -21.76 7.43 5.16
C ALA A 127 -21.37 8.90 5.43
N SER A 128 -21.20 9.29 6.68
CA SER A 128 -20.79 10.64 7.10
C SER A 128 -19.33 10.95 6.76
N GLU A 129 -18.49 9.94 6.59
CA GLU A 129 -17.06 10.10 6.30
C GLU A 129 -16.77 10.18 4.80
N ILE A 130 -17.67 9.66 3.96
CA ILE A 130 -17.51 9.61 2.50
C ILE A 130 -17.14 10.98 1.91
N PRO A 131 -17.82 12.11 2.22
CA PRO A 131 -17.50 13.39 1.62
C PRO A 131 -16.07 13.86 1.93
N LYS A 132 -15.60 13.61 3.18
CA LYS A 132 -14.25 13.95 3.61
C LYS A 132 -13.19 13.18 2.82
N TYR A 133 -13.29 11.86 2.79
CA TYR A 133 -12.31 11.04 2.07
C TYR A 133 -12.34 11.26 0.56
N LEU A 134 -13.51 11.54 -0.01
CA LEU A 134 -13.65 11.94 -1.41
C LEU A 134 -12.92 13.25 -1.70
N PHE A 135 -13.07 14.23 -0.82
CA PHE A 135 -12.33 15.50 -0.92
C PHE A 135 -10.82 15.28 -0.80
N ASP A 136 -10.36 14.43 0.14
CA ASP A 136 -8.97 14.08 0.34
C ASP A 136 -8.35 13.46 -0.93
N GLY A 137 -9.06 12.52 -1.55
CA GLY A 137 -8.64 11.89 -2.81
C GLY A 137 -8.59 12.88 -3.98
N LEU A 138 -9.62 13.73 -4.12
CA LEU A 138 -9.68 14.76 -5.15
C LEU A 138 -8.58 15.81 -4.97
N LEU A 139 -8.28 16.19 -3.74
CA LEU A 139 -7.26 17.19 -3.44
C LEU A 139 -5.87 16.70 -3.84
N ILE A 140 -5.50 15.47 -3.46
CA ILE A 140 -4.20 14.88 -3.83
C ILE A 140 -4.13 14.60 -5.32
N GLY A 141 -5.20 14.05 -5.91
CA GLY A 141 -5.31 13.86 -7.34
C GLY A 141 -5.21 15.17 -8.12
N GLY A 142 -5.85 16.24 -7.64
CA GLY A 142 -5.78 17.58 -8.22
C GLY A 142 -4.37 18.17 -8.16
N ILE A 143 -3.67 18.07 -7.03
CA ILE A 143 -2.28 18.51 -6.89
C ILE A 143 -1.39 17.78 -7.91
N LEU A 144 -1.49 16.45 -7.98
CA LEU A 144 -0.71 15.67 -8.94
C LEU A 144 -1.09 15.97 -10.39
N PHE A 145 -2.36 16.22 -10.68
CA PHE A 145 -2.80 16.62 -12.01
C PHE A 145 -2.19 17.95 -12.43
N ILE A 146 -2.19 18.94 -11.53
CA ILE A 146 -1.52 20.23 -11.79
C ILE A 146 -0.03 20.03 -12.03
N CYS A 147 0.64 19.20 -11.23
CA CYS A 147 2.05 18.85 -11.42
C CYS A 147 2.29 18.13 -12.76
N ALA A 148 1.37 17.27 -13.18
CA ALA A 148 1.47 16.55 -14.45
C ALA A 148 1.37 17.53 -15.64
N VAL A 149 0.42 18.45 -15.61
CA VAL A 149 0.26 19.50 -16.64
C VAL A 149 1.49 20.42 -16.66
N ALA A 150 1.95 20.89 -15.49
CA ALA A 150 3.11 21.78 -15.37
C ALA A 150 4.42 21.13 -15.85
N SER A 151 4.53 19.80 -15.74
CA SER A 151 5.69 19.03 -16.20
C SER A 151 5.60 18.56 -17.66
N ASN A 152 4.69 19.12 -18.46
CA ASN A 152 4.42 18.69 -19.85
C ASN A 152 4.08 17.19 -19.94
N ASN A 153 3.16 16.72 -19.10
CA ASN A 153 2.66 15.35 -19.05
C ASN A 153 3.76 14.28 -18.83
N ARG A 154 4.82 14.62 -18.12
CA ARG A 154 5.86 13.65 -17.74
C ARG A 154 5.39 12.68 -16.67
N ILE A 155 4.39 13.07 -15.88
CA ILE A 155 3.71 12.19 -14.90
C ILE A 155 2.55 11.53 -15.64
N GLY A 156 2.44 10.21 -15.56
CA GLY A 156 1.38 9.44 -16.20
C GLY A 156 0.00 9.75 -15.58
N GLY A 157 -1.03 9.91 -16.42
CA GLY A 157 -2.40 10.10 -15.94
C GLY A 157 -2.91 8.93 -15.09
N ALA A 158 -2.38 7.73 -15.31
CA ALA A 158 -2.68 6.56 -14.48
C ALA A 158 -2.14 6.71 -13.04
N ASP A 159 -0.94 7.31 -12.88
CA ASP A 159 -0.33 7.55 -11.57
C ASP A 159 -1.16 8.56 -10.76
N VAL A 160 -1.71 9.59 -11.43
CA VAL A 160 -2.59 10.58 -10.83
C VAL A 160 -3.87 9.92 -10.32
N LYS A 161 -4.54 9.11 -11.15
CA LYS A 161 -5.76 8.39 -10.78
C LYS A 161 -5.53 7.39 -9.65
N LEU A 162 -4.43 6.64 -9.72
CA LEU A 162 -4.06 5.67 -8.70
C LEU A 162 -3.79 6.35 -7.36
N SER A 163 -3.02 7.44 -7.35
CA SER A 163 -2.71 8.19 -6.13
C SER A 163 -3.95 8.84 -5.53
N ALA A 164 -4.87 9.37 -6.35
CA ALA A 164 -6.15 9.88 -5.89
C ALA A 164 -6.99 8.79 -5.20
N ALA A 165 -7.07 7.60 -5.80
CA ALA A 165 -7.80 6.47 -5.25
C ALA A 165 -7.17 5.95 -3.94
N CYS A 166 -5.84 5.86 -3.88
CA CYS A 166 -5.12 5.49 -2.65
C CYS A 166 -5.35 6.52 -1.53
N SER A 167 -5.38 7.80 -1.87
CA SER A 167 -5.61 8.86 -0.89
C SER A 167 -7.06 8.93 -0.42
N PHE A 168 -8.02 8.57 -1.27
CA PHE A 168 -9.40 8.33 -0.85
C PHE A 168 -9.48 7.21 0.20
N LEU A 169 -8.75 6.11 0.02
CA LEU A 169 -8.75 4.98 0.95
C LEU A 169 -8.04 5.30 2.28
N LEU A 170 -6.93 6.05 2.23
CA LEU A 170 -6.06 6.33 3.38
C LEU A 170 -6.40 7.64 4.12
N GLY A 171 -7.10 8.58 3.47
CA GLY A 171 -7.27 9.96 3.90
C GLY A 171 -6.07 10.84 3.54
N PHE A 172 -6.23 12.16 3.72
CA PHE A 172 -5.26 13.17 3.25
C PHE A 172 -3.86 12.97 3.82
N GLN A 173 -3.74 12.87 5.16
CA GLN A 173 -2.41 12.82 5.82
C GLN A 173 -1.60 11.59 5.41
N ARG A 174 -2.22 10.40 5.50
CA ARG A 174 -1.57 9.14 5.13
C ARG A 174 -1.36 9.05 3.62
N GLY A 175 -2.33 9.51 2.83
CA GLY A 175 -2.22 9.57 1.37
C GLY A 175 -1.08 10.46 0.90
N MET A 176 -0.95 11.68 1.47
CA MET A 176 0.14 12.59 1.15
C MET A 176 1.51 12.02 1.58
N ALA A 177 1.60 11.47 2.80
CA ALA A 177 2.83 10.86 3.27
C ALA A 177 3.24 9.66 2.41
N GLY A 178 2.29 8.79 2.06
CA GLY A 178 2.53 7.64 1.16
C GLY A 178 3.01 8.07 -0.23
N LEU A 179 2.40 9.12 -0.78
CA LEU A 179 2.82 9.72 -2.04
C LEU A 179 4.27 10.22 -1.96
N VAL A 180 4.62 10.99 -0.91
CA VAL A 180 5.97 11.53 -0.73
C VAL A 180 6.99 10.41 -0.57
N ILE A 181 6.71 9.41 0.26
CA ILE A 181 7.59 8.24 0.45
C ILE A 181 7.77 7.50 -0.88
N GLY A 182 6.69 7.27 -1.62
CA GLY A 182 6.72 6.62 -2.92
C GLY A 182 7.57 7.38 -3.94
N LEU A 183 7.37 8.70 -4.07
CA LEU A 183 8.15 9.54 -4.98
C LEU A 183 9.64 9.61 -4.57
N LEU A 184 9.94 9.76 -3.29
CA LEU A 184 11.33 9.76 -2.80
C LEU A 184 12.03 8.43 -3.10
N SER A 185 11.36 7.30 -2.85
CA SER A 185 11.90 5.97 -3.15
C SER A 185 12.15 5.78 -4.65
N ALA A 186 11.24 6.29 -5.50
CA ALA A 186 11.41 6.27 -6.96
C ALA A 186 12.62 7.10 -7.41
N ILE A 187 12.79 8.31 -6.87
CA ILE A 187 13.92 9.19 -7.19
C ILE A 187 15.23 8.53 -6.77
N ILE A 188 15.32 8.04 -5.54
CA ILE A 188 16.53 7.38 -5.01
C ILE A 188 16.89 6.17 -5.88
N CYS A 189 15.93 5.31 -6.18
CA CYS A 189 16.16 4.13 -6.99
C CYS A 189 16.59 4.49 -8.42
N ASN A 190 15.95 5.50 -9.03
CA ASN A 190 16.30 5.99 -10.36
C ASN A 190 17.72 6.56 -10.40
N LEU A 191 18.13 7.32 -9.38
CA LEU A 191 19.49 7.85 -9.27
C LEU A 191 20.54 6.75 -9.15
N ILE A 192 20.26 5.69 -8.36
CA ILE A 192 21.16 4.55 -8.20
C ILE A 192 21.28 3.74 -9.50
N LEU A 193 20.16 3.49 -10.18
CA LEU A 193 20.12 2.72 -11.42
C LEU A 193 20.77 3.48 -12.59
N ASN A 194 20.51 4.79 -12.71
CA ASN A 194 21.08 5.62 -13.78
C ASN A 194 22.59 5.85 -13.63
N ARG A 195 23.13 5.77 -12.40
CA ARG A 195 24.59 5.77 -12.21
C ARG A 195 25.28 4.56 -12.85
N LYS A 196 24.58 3.43 -12.96
CA LYS A 196 25.14 2.16 -13.51
C LYS A 196 24.86 1.95 -14.99
N SER A 197 23.84 2.60 -15.57
CA SER A 197 23.47 2.42 -16.97
C SER A 197 23.44 3.75 -17.70
N LYS A 198 24.26 3.87 -18.77
CA LYS A 198 24.27 5.02 -19.72
C LYS A 198 23.01 5.07 -20.62
N ILE A 199 21.93 4.37 -20.28
CA ILE A 199 20.73 4.25 -21.11
C ILE A 199 19.80 5.42 -20.77
N LYS A 200 20.01 6.55 -21.42
CA LYS A 200 19.07 7.68 -21.44
C LYS A 200 17.84 7.30 -22.28
N GLY A 201 16.63 7.41 -21.69
CA GLY A 201 15.37 7.37 -22.45
C GLY A 201 14.44 6.18 -22.19
N LYS A 202 14.74 5.25 -21.31
CA LYS A 202 13.77 4.21 -20.91
C LYS A 202 12.71 4.77 -19.97
N ALA A 203 11.42 4.51 -20.26
CA ALA A 203 10.34 4.81 -19.33
C ALA A 203 10.60 4.10 -17.99
N PHE A 204 10.46 4.83 -16.88
CA PHE A 204 10.70 4.32 -15.53
C PHE A 204 9.35 3.99 -14.88
N PRO A 205 9.13 2.74 -14.44
CA PRO A 205 7.89 2.36 -13.80
C PRO A 205 7.79 3.05 -12.43
N LEU A 206 6.78 3.90 -12.23
CA LEU A 206 6.59 4.68 -11.01
C LEU A 206 5.70 3.97 -9.98
N VAL A 207 4.71 3.21 -10.47
CA VAL A 207 3.67 2.59 -9.62
C VAL A 207 4.22 1.64 -8.56
N PRO A 208 5.27 0.82 -8.78
CA PRO A 208 5.81 -0.04 -7.74
C PRO A 208 6.28 0.73 -6.51
N TYR A 209 6.89 1.89 -6.72
CA TYR A 209 7.39 2.75 -5.63
C TYR A 209 6.26 3.46 -4.90
N LEU A 210 5.25 3.95 -5.63
CA LEU A 210 4.04 4.50 -5.04
C LEU A 210 3.30 3.46 -4.20
N SER A 211 3.21 2.22 -4.72
CA SER A 211 2.57 1.10 -4.00
C SER A 211 3.24 0.80 -2.67
N VAL A 212 4.57 0.82 -2.62
CA VAL A 212 5.33 0.66 -1.37
C VAL A 212 5.03 1.80 -0.41
N GLY A 213 5.06 3.06 -0.88
CA GLY A 213 4.76 4.22 -0.05
C GLY A 213 3.36 4.19 0.55
N PHE A 214 2.33 3.90 -0.26
CA PHE A 214 0.95 3.79 0.21
C PHE A 214 0.74 2.60 1.15
N MET A 215 1.42 1.47 0.88
CA MET A 215 1.31 0.29 1.73
C MET A 215 1.94 0.51 3.11
N ILE A 216 3.09 1.21 3.18
CA ILE A 216 3.70 1.61 4.44
C ILE A 216 2.72 2.48 5.24
N MET A 217 2.11 3.48 4.61
CA MET A 217 1.17 4.38 5.28
C MET A 217 -0.17 3.74 5.64
N TYR A 218 -0.48 2.58 5.08
CA TYR A 218 -1.63 1.77 5.52
C TYR A 218 -1.42 1.20 6.94
N PHE A 219 -0.17 0.93 7.33
CA PHE A 219 0.17 0.41 8.66
C PHE A 219 0.19 1.49 9.75
N PHE A 220 0.39 2.76 9.39
CA PHE A 220 0.49 3.89 10.31
C PHE A 220 -0.74 4.81 10.26
#